data_2cb688bd1a6d2cce20f180fcc364d474
#
_entry.id   2cb688bd1a6d2cce20f180fcc364d474
#
_cell.length_a   1.000
_cell.length_b   1.000
_cell.length_c   1.000
_cell.angle_alpha   90.00
_cell.angle_beta   90.00
_cell.angle_gamma   90.00
#
_symmetry.space_group_name_H-M   'P 1'
#
loop_
_entity.id
_entity.type
_entity.pdbx_description
1 polymer ?
#
loop_
_entity_poly.entity_id
_entity_poly.type
_entity_poly.pdbx_seq_one_letter_code
_entity_poly.pdbx_strand_id
1 'polypeptide(L)'
;MKKIFLALIATAAAVSSAGATALSSAEQEDPGISKLQSECDSNNTLACVNLAMAYYSGDGVKQDYEKARELNSKACSLGDGWGCTTLGASYEYGKGVEQNYKKATELYSKACDLKNSIACGNLGVLYYSGKGVKQDYQKATEMLSKACDLQEGRGCYNLGLLYASGEGVKQDYKKASELYSKACDLKHGESCHNLGILYEKGEGVKQSYQKADQFYSKACDLEVAEGCYNLGASYYLGTSIKQDDKKANELLSKACNLGYSEGCYILGLWYDSRKDVEQNFEKASELYSKACDLGHGTGCNNLGLLYASGEGIKQDSKKASELYSKACDLEIAEGCYNLGVLHYLGEGIKQNIEKARNLLSLACNLGYGLGCNDLGALYEKQDYKKASELYSKACNLGYGIGCTNLGILYEHGKGMNKDYKKASKLYSQACDLEYDAGCNNLGFLYEQGEGVEQNYNKANELYSKACDLKYGKGCYNLGVLYSSGKGVKQDYKKANELYLKACNLKDGSGCYNIGISYYLGKGISQNISMAKKYFSKACDLGDQLGCDNYKKLNEQGF
;
A
#
# COMPACT_ATOMS: atom_id res chain seq x y z
N MET A 1 4.91 -10.94 12.41
CA MET A 1 4.83 -12.34 11.96
C MET A 1 3.36 -12.74 12.01
N LYS A 2 2.68 -12.56 10.87
CA LYS A 2 1.24 -12.77 10.74
C LYS A 2 0.96 -14.24 10.53
N LYS A 3 -0.11 -14.73 11.16
CA LYS A 3 -0.67 -16.07 11.08
C LYS A 3 -0.63 -16.58 9.63
N ILE A 4 0.12 -17.67 9.43
CA ILE A 4 0.08 -18.42 8.17
C ILE A 4 -1.31 -19.05 8.12
N PHE A 5 -2.21 -18.47 7.33
CA PHE A 5 -3.47 -19.10 6.98
C PHE A 5 -3.13 -20.28 6.06
N LEU A 6 -3.10 -21.47 6.61
CA LEU A 6 -3.26 -22.68 5.81
C LEU A 6 -4.59 -22.51 5.07
N ALA A 7 -4.49 -22.27 3.76
CA ALA A 7 -5.67 -22.06 2.93
C ALA A 7 -6.52 -23.34 2.93
N LEU A 8 -7.55 -23.33 3.74
CA LEU A 8 -8.65 -24.29 3.69
C LEU A 8 -9.53 -23.94 2.48
N ILE A 9 -8.99 -24.13 1.26
CA ILE A 9 -9.80 -24.09 0.06
C ILE A 9 -10.25 -25.52 -0.20
N ALA A 10 -11.53 -25.77 0.06
CA ALA A 10 -12.19 -26.93 -0.47
C ALA A 10 -12.06 -26.89 -2.00
N THR A 11 -11.30 -27.81 -2.58
CA THR A 11 -11.45 -28.08 -4.00
C THR A 11 -12.81 -28.72 -4.20
N ALA A 12 -13.86 -27.89 -4.36
CA ALA A 12 -14.91 -28.25 -5.26
C ALA A 12 -14.21 -28.37 -6.62
N ALA A 13 -14.19 -29.56 -7.20
CA ALA A 13 -13.69 -29.76 -8.54
C ALA A 13 -14.32 -28.68 -9.43
N ALA A 14 -13.47 -27.80 -10.00
CA ALA A 14 -13.90 -26.86 -11.00
C ALA A 14 -14.27 -27.66 -12.24
N VAL A 15 -15.53 -28.06 -12.32
CA VAL A 15 -16.15 -28.42 -13.59
C VAL A 15 -16.56 -27.10 -14.21
N SER A 16 -15.88 -26.77 -15.31
CA SER A 16 -16.16 -25.61 -16.15
C SER A 16 -17.64 -25.47 -16.39
N SER A 17 -18.21 -24.31 -16.05
CA SER A 17 -19.54 -23.89 -16.41
C SER A 17 -19.64 -23.67 -17.92
N ALA A 18 -20.08 -24.65 -18.64
CA ALA A 18 -20.60 -24.50 -20.00
C ALA A 18 -22.12 -24.70 -19.95
N GLY A 19 -22.83 -23.57 -20.14
CA GLY A 19 -24.19 -23.55 -20.66
C GLY A 19 -25.30 -24.00 -19.72
N ALA A 20 -25.80 -23.10 -18.88
CA ALA A 20 -27.14 -23.24 -18.32
C ALA A 20 -28.19 -22.94 -19.40
N THR A 21 -28.66 -23.96 -20.10
CA THR A 21 -29.96 -23.91 -20.80
C THR A 21 -31.03 -24.39 -19.84
N ALA A 22 -31.96 -23.50 -19.56
CA ALA A 22 -33.15 -23.81 -18.81
C ALA A 22 -33.91 -24.98 -19.46
N LEU A 23 -34.05 -26.10 -18.76
CA LEU A 23 -34.96 -27.18 -19.11
C LEU A 23 -36.15 -27.14 -18.15
N SER A 24 -37.27 -26.72 -18.72
CA SER A 24 -38.60 -26.95 -18.17
C SER A 24 -39.01 -28.39 -18.46
N SER A 25 -39.66 -28.99 -17.48
CA SER A 25 -40.61 -30.14 -17.54
C SER A 25 -40.03 -31.56 -17.71
N ALA A 26 -40.48 -32.39 -16.77
CA ALA A 26 -40.57 -33.84 -16.72
C ALA A 26 -39.29 -34.64 -16.44
N GLU A 27 -39.28 -35.27 -15.28
CA GLU A 27 -38.34 -36.25 -14.76
C GLU A 27 -38.15 -37.43 -15.75
N GLN A 28 -37.21 -37.27 -16.69
CA GLN A 28 -36.56 -38.43 -17.29
C GLN A 28 -35.17 -38.48 -16.71
N GLU A 29 -34.92 -39.45 -15.81
CA GLU A 29 -33.56 -39.73 -15.33
C GLU A 29 -32.67 -40.00 -16.55
N ASP A 30 -31.50 -39.34 -16.57
CA ASP A 30 -30.50 -39.56 -17.61
C ASP A 30 -30.16 -41.06 -17.65
N PRO A 31 -30.19 -41.72 -18.82
CA PRO A 31 -29.82 -43.13 -18.97
C PRO A 31 -28.46 -43.48 -18.34
N GLY A 32 -27.55 -42.53 -18.28
CA GLY A 32 -26.24 -42.65 -17.59
C GLY A 32 -26.41 -42.82 -16.08
N ILE A 33 -27.32 -42.11 -15.45
CA ILE A 33 -27.61 -42.19 -14.01
C ILE A 33 -28.20 -43.55 -13.65
N SER A 34 -29.17 -44.04 -14.42
CA SER A 34 -29.77 -45.36 -14.20
C SER A 34 -28.73 -46.48 -14.32
N LYS A 35 -27.75 -46.35 -15.24
CA LYS A 35 -26.65 -47.30 -15.39
C LYS A 35 -25.72 -47.25 -14.17
N LEU A 36 -25.30 -46.04 -13.73
CA LEU A 36 -24.47 -45.88 -12.53
C LEU A 36 -25.15 -46.42 -11.28
N GLN A 37 -26.49 -46.25 -11.17
CA GLN A 37 -27.26 -46.80 -10.06
C GLN A 37 -27.20 -48.34 -10.07
N SER A 38 -27.48 -48.98 -11.20
CA SER A 38 -27.44 -50.45 -11.33
C SER A 38 -26.03 -51.02 -11.03
N GLU A 39 -24.99 -50.37 -11.55
CA GLU A 39 -23.60 -50.77 -11.27
C GLU A 39 -23.23 -50.57 -9.80
N CYS A 40 -23.65 -49.48 -9.17
CA CYS A 40 -23.44 -49.24 -7.75
C CYS A 40 -24.18 -50.28 -6.90
N ASP A 41 -25.40 -50.65 -7.27
CA ASP A 41 -26.17 -51.67 -6.58
C ASP A 41 -25.49 -53.05 -6.66
N SER A 42 -24.75 -53.29 -7.73
CA SER A 42 -23.90 -54.47 -7.91
C SER A 42 -22.51 -54.35 -7.19
N ASN A 43 -22.36 -53.40 -6.29
CA ASN A 43 -21.16 -53.13 -5.49
C ASN A 43 -19.92 -52.63 -6.30
N ASN A 44 -20.15 -52.06 -7.48
CA ASN A 44 -19.10 -51.32 -8.19
C ASN A 44 -18.84 -49.98 -7.44
N THR A 45 -17.72 -49.90 -6.70
CA THR A 45 -17.40 -48.74 -5.88
C THR A 45 -17.22 -47.46 -6.69
N LEU A 46 -16.60 -47.56 -7.87
CA LEU A 46 -16.40 -46.42 -8.77
C LEU A 46 -17.72 -45.86 -9.27
N ALA A 47 -18.70 -46.75 -9.62
CA ALA A 47 -20.03 -46.32 -10.00
C ALA A 47 -20.75 -45.60 -8.83
N CYS A 48 -20.62 -46.11 -7.60
CA CYS A 48 -21.17 -45.45 -6.41
C CYS A 48 -20.60 -44.05 -6.21
N VAL A 49 -19.27 -43.88 -6.35
CA VAL A 49 -18.62 -42.57 -6.21
C VAL A 49 -19.05 -41.60 -7.33
N ASN A 50 -19.10 -42.08 -8.59
CA ASN A 50 -19.53 -41.24 -9.72
C ASN A 50 -21.01 -40.81 -9.57
N LEU A 51 -21.89 -41.72 -9.14
CA LEU A 51 -23.27 -41.41 -8.86
C LEU A 51 -23.41 -40.43 -7.69
N ALA A 52 -22.60 -40.59 -6.62
CA ALA A 52 -22.57 -39.66 -5.53
C ALA A 52 -22.11 -38.24 -5.98
N MET A 53 -21.14 -38.15 -6.90
CA MET A 53 -20.73 -36.87 -7.50
C MET A 53 -21.88 -36.25 -8.31
N ALA A 54 -22.60 -37.02 -9.11
CA ALA A 54 -23.76 -36.54 -9.86
C ALA A 54 -24.83 -35.94 -8.92
N TYR A 55 -25.19 -36.64 -7.83
CA TYR A 55 -26.09 -36.08 -6.82
C TYR A 55 -25.53 -34.89 -6.06
N TYR A 56 -24.23 -34.84 -5.86
CA TYR A 56 -23.59 -33.72 -5.19
C TYR A 56 -23.61 -32.44 -6.06
N SER A 57 -23.32 -32.54 -7.35
CA SER A 57 -23.29 -31.42 -8.31
C SER A 57 -24.68 -31.07 -8.88
N GLY A 58 -25.58 -32.03 -8.97
CA GLY A 58 -26.87 -31.92 -9.69
C GLY A 58 -26.74 -32.20 -11.19
N ASP A 59 -25.68 -32.90 -11.62
CA ASP A 59 -25.44 -33.22 -13.03
C ASP A 59 -26.26 -34.45 -13.44
N GLY A 60 -27.22 -34.24 -14.35
CA GLY A 60 -28.11 -35.29 -14.83
C GLY A 60 -29.17 -35.76 -13.82
N VAL A 61 -29.14 -35.23 -12.59
CA VAL A 61 -30.09 -35.49 -11.49
C VAL A 61 -30.33 -34.25 -10.67
N LYS A 62 -31.43 -34.20 -9.95
CA LYS A 62 -31.65 -33.15 -8.95
C LYS A 62 -30.61 -33.28 -7.84
N GLN A 63 -29.93 -32.16 -7.50
CA GLN A 63 -28.94 -32.12 -6.41
C GLN A 63 -29.53 -32.66 -5.10
N ASP A 64 -28.82 -33.63 -4.50
CA ASP A 64 -29.21 -34.27 -3.25
C ASP A 64 -27.98 -34.72 -2.47
N TYR A 65 -27.57 -33.90 -1.50
CA TYR A 65 -26.40 -34.17 -0.66
C TYR A 65 -26.58 -35.40 0.25
N GLU A 66 -27.82 -35.75 0.62
CA GLU A 66 -28.08 -36.89 1.48
C GLU A 66 -27.86 -38.18 0.70
N LYS A 67 -28.40 -38.29 -0.50
CA LYS A 67 -28.13 -39.41 -1.41
C LYS A 67 -26.65 -39.51 -1.77
N ALA A 68 -25.99 -38.38 -2.07
CA ALA A 68 -24.55 -38.37 -2.33
C ALA A 68 -23.76 -38.96 -1.14
N ARG A 69 -24.12 -38.58 0.09
CA ARG A 69 -23.49 -39.10 1.31
C ARG A 69 -23.75 -40.61 1.49
N GLU A 70 -24.97 -41.08 1.23
CA GLU A 70 -25.30 -42.51 1.35
C GLU A 70 -24.49 -43.36 0.36
N LEU A 71 -24.37 -42.92 -0.88
CA LEU A 71 -23.62 -43.59 -1.92
C LEU A 71 -22.10 -43.61 -1.57
N ASN A 72 -21.56 -42.49 -1.08
CA ASN A 72 -20.19 -42.45 -0.59
C ASN A 72 -19.97 -43.34 0.64
N SER A 73 -20.96 -43.45 1.52
CA SER A 73 -20.92 -44.37 2.67
C SER A 73 -20.87 -45.83 2.20
N LYS A 74 -21.69 -46.20 1.17
CA LYS A 74 -21.64 -47.52 0.56
C LYS A 74 -20.26 -47.79 -0.05
N ALA A 75 -19.73 -46.87 -0.87
CA ALA A 75 -18.39 -47.00 -1.46
C ALA A 75 -17.29 -47.14 -0.39
N CYS A 76 -17.32 -46.32 0.67
CA CYS A 76 -16.38 -46.40 1.80
C CYS A 76 -16.48 -47.73 2.56
N SER A 77 -17.70 -48.29 2.73
CA SER A 77 -17.88 -49.59 3.39
C SER A 77 -17.28 -50.73 2.57
N LEU A 78 -17.28 -50.60 1.26
CA LEU A 78 -16.70 -51.54 0.28
C LEU A 78 -15.17 -51.35 0.11
N GLY A 79 -14.54 -50.46 0.90
CA GLY A 79 -13.10 -50.23 0.88
C GLY A 79 -12.61 -49.23 -0.15
N ASP A 80 -13.46 -48.38 -0.67
CA ASP A 80 -13.09 -47.31 -1.60
C ASP A 80 -12.53 -46.10 -0.85
N GLY A 81 -11.27 -45.73 -1.11
CA GLY A 81 -10.61 -44.60 -0.47
C GLY A 81 -11.23 -43.25 -0.86
N TRP A 82 -11.71 -43.08 -2.08
CA TRP A 82 -12.43 -41.89 -2.53
C TRP A 82 -13.77 -41.74 -1.85
N GLY A 83 -14.56 -42.84 -1.79
CA GLY A 83 -15.83 -42.84 -1.05
C GLY A 83 -15.66 -42.45 0.41
N CYS A 84 -14.62 -42.96 1.08
CA CYS A 84 -14.29 -42.55 2.45
C CYS A 84 -13.86 -41.08 2.54
N THR A 85 -13.08 -40.58 1.58
CA THR A 85 -12.62 -39.19 1.55
C THR A 85 -13.78 -38.21 1.36
N THR A 86 -14.65 -38.47 0.39
CA THR A 86 -15.81 -37.61 0.10
C THR A 86 -16.86 -37.67 1.22
N LEU A 87 -17.06 -38.85 1.84
CA LEU A 87 -17.86 -38.98 3.04
C LEU A 87 -17.27 -38.19 4.22
N GLY A 88 -15.95 -38.24 4.41
CA GLY A 88 -15.25 -37.42 5.39
C GLY A 88 -15.46 -35.93 5.17
N ALA A 89 -15.37 -35.48 3.92
CA ALA A 89 -15.64 -34.09 3.53
C ALA A 89 -17.10 -33.68 3.80
N SER A 90 -18.07 -34.58 3.57
CA SER A 90 -19.48 -34.33 3.91
C SER A 90 -19.64 -34.03 5.42
N TYR A 91 -18.97 -34.76 6.29
CA TYR A 91 -18.99 -34.50 7.72
C TYR A 91 -18.15 -33.27 8.12
N GLU A 92 -17.05 -32.98 7.42
CA GLU A 92 -16.22 -31.79 7.69
C GLU A 92 -16.98 -30.50 7.39
N TYR A 93 -17.74 -30.46 6.29
CA TYR A 93 -18.44 -29.25 5.83
C TYR A 93 -19.95 -29.23 6.13
N GLY A 94 -20.50 -30.28 6.71
CA GLY A 94 -21.93 -30.35 7.01
C GLY A 94 -22.80 -30.46 5.74
N LYS A 95 -22.35 -31.13 4.68
CA LYS A 95 -23.08 -31.29 3.43
C LYS A 95 -23.91 -32.61 3.45
N GLY A 96 -25.24 -32.47 3.49
CA GLY A 96 -26.15 -33.61 3.62
C GLY A 96 -26.12 -34.31 4.99
N VAL A 97 -25.47 -33.68 6.00
CA VAL A 97 -25.34 -34.20 7.36
C VAL A 97 -24.90 -33.08 8.31
N GLU A 98 -25.18 -33.21 9.59
CA GLU A 98 -24.64 -32.32 10.60
C GLU A 98 -23.11 -32.39 10.65
N GLN A 99 -22.45 -31.22 10.72
CA GLN A 99 -20.99 -31.11 10.75
C GLN A 99 -20.40 -31.89 11.94
N ASN A 100 -19.42 -32.74 11.66
CA ASN A 100 -18.77 -33.55 12.69
C ASN A 100 -17.31 -33.85 12.34
N TYR A 101 -16.42 -33.01 12.81
CA TYR A 101 -14.97 -33.16 12.57
C TYR A 101 -14.38 -34.47 13.11
N LYS A 102 -14.94 -35.04 14.18
CA LYS A 102 -14.48 -36.32 14.71
C LYS A 102 -14.73 -37.46 13.73
N LYS A 103 -15.96 -37.53 13.19
CA LYS A 103 -16.29 -38.49 12.13
C LYS A 103 -15.49 -38.24 10.85
N ALA A 104 -15.27 -36.98 10.48
CA ALA A 104 -14.41 -36.63 9.35
C ALA A 104 -13.00 -37.18 9.54
N THR A 105 -12.40 -37.01 10.73
CA THR A 105 -11.07 -37.51 11.07
C THR A 105 -11.00 -39.05 10.96
N GLU A 106 -11.98 -39.76 11.50
CA GLU A 106 -12.04 -41.24 11.43
C GLU A 106 -12.10 -41.72 9.97
N LEU A 107 -12.90 -41.05 9.14
CA LEU A 107 -13.05 -41.38 7.73
C LEU A 107 -11.81 -41.06 6.90
N TYR A 108 -11.19 -39.89 7.13
CA TYR A 108 -9.93 -39.55 6.49
C TYR A 108 -8.78 -40.47 6.91
N SER A 109 -8.74 -40.92 8.19
CA SER A 109 -7.77 -41.92 8.62
C SER A 109 -7.94 -43.24 7.85
N LYS A 110 -9.18 -43.75 7.77
CA LYS A 110 -9.49 -44.95 6.98
C LYS A 110 -9.11 -44.78 5.50
N ALA A 111 -9.43 -43.64 4.90
CA ALA A 111 -9.09 -43.35 3.50
C ALA A 111 -7.56 -43.21 3.29
N CYS A 112 -6.84 -42.61 4.23
CA CYS A 112 -5.37 -42.51 4.18
C CYS A 112 -4.69 -43.89 4.28
N ASP A 113 -5.23 -44.78 5.11
CA ASP A 113 -4.76 -46.19 5.18
C ASP A 113 -5.02 -46.93 3.87
N LEU A 114 -6.07 -46.57 3.13
CA LEU A 114 -6.36 -47.03 1.77
C LEU A 114 -5.52 -46.29 0.69
N LYS A 115 -4.47 -45.56 1.08
CA LYS A 115 -3.55 -44.80 0.22
C LYS A 115 -4.21 -43.68 -0.60
N ASN A 116 -5.31 -43.12 -0.11
CA ASN A 116 -5.85 -41.91 -0.70
C ASN A 116 -5.04 -40.68 -0.22
N SER A 117 -4.31 -40.07 -1.16
CA SER A 117 -3.37 -38.99 -0.85
C SER A 117 -4.07 -37.72 -0.31
N ILE A 118 -5.25 -37.39 -0.84
CA ILE A 118 -6.03 -36.24 -0.40
C ILE A 118 -6.53 -36.42 1.04
N ALA A 119 -6.98 -37.63 1.37
CA ALA A 119 -7.38 -37.93 2.75
C ALA A 119 -6.21 -37.81 3.74
N CYS A 120 -5.03 -38.26 3.38
CA CYS A 120 -3.81 -38.06 4.21
C CYS A 120 -3.53 -36.58 4.42
N GLY A 121 -3.64 -35.77 3.34
CA GLY A 121 -3.47 -34.32 3.40
C GLY A 121 -4.50 -33.66 4.32
N ASN A 122 -5.79 -33.98 4.15
CA ASN A 122 -6.87 -33.46 4.99
C ASN A 122 -6.73 -33.87 6.45
N LEU A 123 -6.37 -35.12 6.72
CA LEU A 123 -6.10 -35.61 8.06
C LEU A 123 -4.94 -34.84 8.72
N GLY A 124 -3.87 -34.58 7.96
CA GLY A 124 -2.74 -33.75 8.41
C GLY A 124 -3.18 -32.35 8.83
N VAL A 125 -4.06 -31.72 8.04
CA VAL A 125 -4.62 -30.39 8.35
C VAL A 125 -5.52 -30.43 9.59
N LEU A 126 -6.31 -31.49 9.80
CA LEU A 126 -7.12 -31.64 11.02
C LEU A 126 -6.26 -31.80 12.27
N TYR A 127 -5.16 -32.59 12.22
CA TYR A 127 -4.21 -32.68 13.32
C TYR A 127 -3.48 -31.36 13.58
N TYR A 128 -3.12 -30.61 12.53
CA TYR A 128 -2.52 -29.29 12.65
C TYR A 128 -3.45 -28.28 13.34
N SER A 129 -4.72 -28.26 12.95
CA SER A 129 -5.71 -27.29 13.45
C SER A 129 -6.36 -27.69 14.79
N GLY A 130 -6.27 -28.96 15.17
CA GLY A 130 -6.97 -29.50 16.34
C GLY A 130 -8.49 -29.60 16.16
N LYS A 131 -8.98 -29.61 14.93
CA LYS A 131 -10.42 -29.75 14.63
C LYS A 131 -10.83 -31.23 14.67
N GLY A 132 -11.74 -31.58 15.58
CA GLY A 132 -12.22 -32.96 15.78
C GLY A 132 -11.24 -33.90 16.45
N VAL A 133 -10.01 -33.51 16.63
CA VAL A 133 -8.93 -34.22 17.34
C VAL A 133 -8.10 -33.24 18.16
N LYS A 134 -7.36 -33.75 19.15
CA LYS A 134 -6.36 -32.92 19.83
C LYS A 134 -5.29 -32.48 18.82
N GLN A 135 -4.95 -31.20 18.83
CA GLN A 135 -3.86 -30.66 18.01
C GLN A 135 -2.57 -31.46 18.24
N ASP A 136 -1.96 -31.92 17.16
CA ASP A 136 -0.76 -32.74 17.19
C ASP A 136 0.08 -32.48 15.92
N TYR A 137 1.07 -31.62 16.04
CA TYR A 137 1.95 -31.24 14.93
C TYR A 137 2.80 -32.40 14.41
N GLN A 138 3.14 -33.35 15.26
CA GLN A 138 3.93 -34.53 14.86
C GLN A 138 3.11 -35.42 13.94
N LYS A 139 1.86 -35.71 14.32
CA LYS A 139 0.92 -36.45 13.46
C LYS A 139 0.58 -35.67 12.20
N ALA A 140 0.41 -34.35 12.30
CA ALA A 140 0.20 -33.52 11.11
C ALA A 140 1.34 -33.68 10.11
N THR A 141 2.60 -33.60 10.58
CA THR A 141 3.79 -33.78 9.76
C THR A 141 3.83 -35.17 9.14
N GLU A 142 3.52 -36.23 9.90
CA GLU A 142 3.49 -37.62 9.41
C GLU A 142 2.44 -37.78 8.31
N MET A 143 1.22 -37.28 8.50
CA MET A 143 0.14 -37.43 7.51
C MET A 143 0.41 -36.61 6.26
N LEU A 144 0.93 -35.39 6.39
CA LEU A 144 1.33 -34.57 5.25
C LEU A 144 2.50 -35.18 4.48
N SER A 145 3.45 -35.85 5.16
CA SER A 145 4.51 -36.60 4.50
C SER A 145 3.94 -37.78 3.69
N LYS A 146 3.00 -38.55 4.26
CA LYS A 146 2.32 -39.62 3.52
C LYS A 146 1.61 -39.09 2.28
N ALA A 147 0.91 -37.95 2.40
CA ALA A 147 0.24 -37.31 1.28
C ALA A 147 1.24 -36.90 0.18
N CYS A 148 2.36 -36.29 0.57
CA CYS A 148 3.44 -35.91 -0.35
C CYS A 148 4.11 -37.11 -1.02
N ASP A 149 4.32 -38.21 -0.32
CA ASP A 149 4.88 -39.44 -0.87
C ASP A 149 3.93 -40.10 -1.86
N LEU A 150 2.64 -39.95 -1.66
CA LEU A 150 1.57 -40.34 -2.58
C LEU A 150 1.34 -39.33 -3.71
N GLN A 151 2.29 -38.44 -3.98
CA GLN A 151 2.29 -37.46 -5.08
C GLN A 151 1.15 -36.42 -4.99
N GLU A 152 0.74 -36.04 -3.79
CA GLU A 152 -0.24 -34.98 -3.57
C GLU A 152 0.49 -33.64 -3.37
N GLY A 153 0.39 -32.73 -4.36
CA GLY A 153 1.11 -31.47 -4.36
C GLY A 153 0.80 -30.58 -3.16
N ARG A 154 -0.44 -30.54 -2.72
CA ARG A 154 -0.89 -29.77 -1.54
C ARG A 154 -0.32 -30.35 -0.24
N GLY A 155 -0.16 -31.69 -0.13
CA GLY A 155 0.48 -32.32 1.00
C GLY A 155 1.96 -31.93 1.10
N CYS A 156 2.68 -31.96 -0.03
CA CYS A 156 4.06 -31.48 -0.08
C CYS A 156 4.15 -29.98 0.28
N TYR A 157 3.24 -29.15 -0.22
CA TYR A 157 3.17 -27.72 0.07
C TYR A 157 2.97 -27.46 1.56
N ASN A 158 1.96 -28.06 2.17
CA ASN A 158 1.65 -27.89 3.59
C ASN A 158 2.81 -28.38 4.47
N LEU A 159 3.44 -29.50 4.12
CA LEU A 159 4.64 -29.97 4.83
C LEU A 159 5.81 -28.97 4.68
N GLY A 160 5.99 -28.40 3.50
CA GLY A 160 6.97 -27.34 3.24
C GLY A 160 6.72 -26.09 4.10
N LEU A 161 5.46 -25.70 4.27
CA LEU A 161 5.09 -24.59 5.17
C LEU A 161 5.47 -24.86 6.62
N LEU A 162 5.26 -26.07 7.13
CA LEU A 162 5.66 -26.43 8.48
C LEU A 162 7.18 -26.33 8.68
N TYR A 163 7.98 -26.81 7.73
CA TYR A 163 9.44 -26.67 7.79
C TYR A 163 9.90 -25.21 7.62
N ALA A 164 9.23 -24.42 6.80
CA ALA A 164 9.56 -22.99 6.62
C ALA A 164 9.23 -22.16 7.86
N SER A 165 8.11 -22.45 8.55
CA SER A 165 7.69 -21.73 9.76
C SER A 165 8.37 -22.22 11.04
N GLY A 166 8.74 -23.51 11.10
CA GLY A 166 9.20 -24.15 12.31
C GLY A 166 8.06 -24.51 13.28
N GLU A 167 6.80 -24.52 12.79
CA GLU A 167 5.65 -24.90 13.61
C GLU A 167 5.56 -26.43 13.77
N GLY A 168 5.81 -26.90 15.01
CA GLY A 168 5.77 -28.32 15.34
C GLY A 168 6.96 -29.15 14.86
N VAL A 169 7.85 -28.57 14.08
CA VAL A 169 9.12 -29.13 13.63
C VAL A 169 10.23 -28.09 13.73
N LYS A 170 11.48 -28.50 13.79
CA LYS A 170 12.59 -27.56 13.69
C LYS A 170 12.56 -26.87 12.32
N GLN A 171 12.62 -25.54 12.30
CA GLN A 171 12.68 -24.77 11.07
C GLN A 171 13.84 -25.25 10.17
N ASP A 172 13.54 -25.52 8.91
CA ASP A 172 14.48 -26.00 7.93
C ASP A 172 14.07 -25.54 6.51
N TYR A 173 14.59 -24.41 6.10
CA TYR A 173 14.31 -23.87 4.76
C TYR A 173 14.86 -24.75 3.61
N LYS A 174 15.88 -25.57 3.85
CA LYS A 174 16.39 -26.50 2.85
C LYS A 174 15.34 -27.59 2.57
N LYS A 175 14.80 -28.21 3.62
CA LYS A 175 13.69 -29.16 3.47
C LYS A 175 12.44 -28.51 2.88
N ALA A 176 12.12 -27.27 3.29
CA ALA A 176 11.01 -26.53 2.70
C ALA A 176 11.21 -26.34 1.21
N SER A 177 12.40 -25.94 0.75
CA SER A 177 12.70 -25.76 -0.68
C SER A 177 12.57 -27.06 -1.48
N GLU A 178 13.03 -28.19 -0.94
CA GLU A 178 12.89 -29.51 -1.57
C GLU A 178 11.41 -29.91 -1.71
N LEU A 179 10.61 -29.68 -0.68
CA LEU A 179 9.17 -29.98 -0.68
C LEU A 179 8.39 -29.05 -1.61
N TYR A 180 8.70 -27.74 -1.63
CA TYR A 180 8.09 -26.81 -2.58
C TYR A 180 8.47 -27.16 -4.02
N SER A 181 9.72 -27.61 -4.28
CA SER A 181 10.11 -28.06 -5.61
C SER A 181 9.27 -29.26 -6.06
N LYS A 182 9.13 -30.28 -5.19
CA LYS A 182 8.29 -31.44 -5.47
C LYS A 182 6.84 -31.06 -5.71
N ALA A 183 6.28 -30.16 -4.90
CA ALA A 183 4.91 -29.67 -5.07
C ALA A 183 4.73 -28.84 -6.36
N CYS A 184 5.71 -28.00 -6.72
CA CYS A 184 5.71 -27.23 -7.96
C CYS A 184 5.76 -28.13 -9.19
N ASP A 185 6.56 -29.21 -9.16
CA ASP A 185 6.62 -30.20 -10.25
C ASP A 185 5.29 -30.97 -10.37
N LEU A 186 4.54 -31.10 -9.25
CA LEU A 186 3.17 -31.61 -9.22
C LEU A 186 2.10 -30.54 -9.59
N LYS A 187 2.52 -29.41 -10.18
CA LYS A 187 1.68 -28.29 -10.64
C LYS A 187 0.90 -27.56 -9.52
N HIS A 188 1.45 -27.57 -8.31
CA HIS A 188 0.91 -26.74 -7.23
C HIS A 188 1.54 -25.33 -7.35
N GLY A 189 0.78 -24.37 -7.82
CA GLY A 189 1.27 -23.04 -8.22
C GLY A 189 1.88 -22.24 -7.07
N GLU A 190 1.21 -22.23 -5.89
CA GLU A 190 1.70 -21.53 -4.70
C GLU A 190 3.06 -22.05 -4.21
N SER A 191 3.34 -23.32 -4.45
CA SER A 191 4.67 -23.89 -4.16
C SER A 191 5.74 -23.36 -5.10
N CYS A 192 5.42 -23.18 -6.37
CA CYS A 192 6.33 -22.53 -7.31
C CYS A 192 6.63 -21.10 -6.88
N HIS A 193 5.59 -20.34 -6.48
CA HIS A 193 5.77 -18.98 -5.96
C HIS A 193 6.65 -18.96 -4.70
N ASN A 194 6.35 -19.79 -3.69
CA ASN A 194 7.14 -19.84 -2.46
C ASN A 194 8.60 -20.28 -2.70
N LEU A 195 8.82 -21.21 -3.62
CA LEU A 195 10.17 -21.59 -4.03
C LEU A 195 10.92 -20.43 -4.70
N GLY A 196 10.22 -19.63 -5.51
CA GLY A 196 10.75 -18.39 -6.08
C GLY A 196 11.22 -17.44 -4.98
N ILE A 197 10.40 -17.22 -3.93
CA ILE A 197 10.76 -16.38 -2.77
C ILE A 197 12.02 -16.93 -2.06
N LEU A 198 12.12 -18.24 -1.85
CA LEU A 198 13.31 -18.82 -1.22
C LEU A 198 14.58 -18.58 -2.05
N TYR A 199 14.50 -18.69 -3.39
CA TYR A 199 15.64 -18.35 -4.26
C TYR A 199 15.95 -16.85 -4.27
N GLU A 200 14.95 -15.99 -4.22
CA GLU A 200 15.14 -14.54 -4.13
C GLU A 200 15.87 -14.12 -2.85
N LYS A 201 15.50 -14.73 -1.71
CA LYS A 201 16.10 -14.42 -0.40
C LYS A 201 17.37 -15.19 -0.10
N GLY A 202 17.62 -16.34 -0.76
CA GLY A 202 18.70 -17.24 -0.41
C GLY A 202 18.45 -18.06 0.86
N GLU A 203 17.18 -18.30 1.20
CA GLU A 203 16.78 -19.08 2.37
C GLU A 203 16.73 -20.58 2.03
N GLY A 204 17.60 -21.37 2.64
CA GLY A 204 17.72 -22.83 2.38
C GLY A 204 18.31 -23.22 1.02
N VAL A 205 18.49 -22.27 0.14
CA VAL A 205 19.07 -22.40 -1.20
C VAL A 205 20.06 -21.27 -1.47
N LYS A 206 20.98 -21.45 -2.42
CA LYS A 206 21.83 -20.34 -2.86
C LYS A 206 20.98 -19.28 -3.55
N GLN A 207 21.09 -18.03 -3.12
CA GLN A 207 20.36 -16.91 -3.72
C GLN A 207 20.55 -16.86 -5.24
N SER A 208 19.46 -16.71 -5.96
CA SER A 208 19.48 -16.61 -7.42
C SER A 208 18.18 -15.97 -7.93
N TYR A 209 18.23 -14.71 -8.30
CA TYR A 209 17.09 -14.00 -8.90
C TYR A 209 16.63 -14.64 -10.22
N GLN A 210 17.56 -15.18 -11.03
CA GLN A 210 17.20 -15.88 -12.27
C GLN A 210 16.35 -17.13 -12.01
N LYS A 211 16.68 -17.90 -10.98
CA LYS A 211 15.86 -19.07 -10.60
C LYS A 211 14.53 -18.62 -9.98
N ALA A 212 14.52 -17.54 -9.18
CA ALA A 212 13.29 -16.98 -8.65
C ALA A 212 12.33 -16.64 -9.79
N ASP A 213 12.80 -15.94 -10.84
CA ASP A 213 11.97 -15.59 -12.00
C ASP A 213 11.46 -16.81 -12.77
N GLN A 214 12.26 -17.87 -12.89
CA GLN A 214 11.79 -19.13 -13.50
C GLN A 214 10.63 -19.75 -12.71
N PHE A 215 10.70 -19.72 -11.38
CA PHE A 215 9.63 -20.25 -10.53
C PHE A 215 8.43 -19.31 -10.45
N TYR A 216 8.62 -17.99 -10.47
CA TYR A 216 7.53 -17.03 -10.61
C TYR A 216 6.81 -17.19 -11.95
N SER A 217 7.53 -17.46 -13.04
CA SER A 217 6.91 -17.78 -14.35
C SER A 217 6.04 -19.02 -14.27
N LYS A 218 6.56 -20.14 -13.70
CA LYS A 218 5.77 -21.35 -13.48
C LYS A 218 4.51 -21.10 -12.64
N ALA A 219 4.64 -20.28 -11.57
CA ALA A 219 3.51 -19.90 -10.72
C ALA A 219 2.48 -19.08 -11.50
N CYS A 220 2.92 -18.12 -12.32
CA CYS A 220 2.06 -17.31 -13.17
C CYS A 220 1.36 -18.14 -14.25
N ASP A 221 2.04 -19.13 -14.84
CA ASP A 221 1.45 -20.06 -15.81
C ASP A 221 0.36 -20.93 -15.16
N LEU A 222 0.49 -21.21 -13.86
CA LEU A 222 -0.50 -21.90 -13.02
C LEU A 222 -1.52 -20.94 -12.38
N GLU A 223 -1.66 -19.73 -12.93
CA GLU A 223 -2.63 -18.72 -12.52
C GLU A 223 -2.50 -18.23 -11.06
N VAL A 224 -1.29 -18.32 -10.48
CA VAL A 224 -0.98 -17.69 -9.19
C VAL A 224 -0.64 -16.23 -9.42
N ALA A 225 -1.52 -15.35 -8.97
CA ALA A 225 -1.46 -13.91 -9.22
C ALA A 225 -0.17 -13.27 -8.68
N GLU A 226 0.29 -13.67 -7.49
CA GLU A 226 1.55 -13.21 -6.89
C GLU A 226 2.76 -13.59 -7.73
N GLY A 227 2.74 -14.76 -8.38
CA GLY A 227 3.79 -15.17 -9.30
C GLY A 227 3.88 -14.26 -10.53
N CYS A 228 2.72 -13.90 -11.10
CA CYS A 228 2.66 -12.94 -12.21
C CYS A 228 3.14 -11.56 -11.79
N TYR A 229 2.76 -11.11 -10.59
CA TYR A 229 3.18 -9.83 -10.03
C TYR A 229 4.70 -9.78 -9.84
N ASN A 230 5.30 -10.78 -9.17
CA ASN A 230 6.73 -10.79 -8.89
C ASN A 230 7.56 -10.85 -10.18
N LEU A 231 7.14 -11.67 -11.16
CA LEU A 231 7.79 -11.71 -12.47
C LEU A 231 7.64 -10.37 -13.23
N GLY A 232 6.46 -9.76 -13.17
CA GLY A 232 6.21 -8.44 -13.73
C GLY A 232 7.09 -7.36 -13.12
N ALA A 233 7.28 -7.39 -11.80
CA ALA A 233 8.19 -6.50 -11.07
C ALA A 233 9.65 -6.71 -11.48
N SER A 234 10.09 -7.96 -11.70
CA SER A 234 11.45 -8.27 -12.19
C SER A 234 11.70 -7.66 -13.57
N TYR A 235 10.74 -7.75 -14.51
CA TYR A 235 10.84 -7.10 -15.82
C TYR A 235 10.82 -5.57 -15.72
N TYR A 236 10.04 -5.01 -14.79
CA TYR A 236 9.97 -3.56 -14.59
C TYR A 236 11.28 -2.98 -14.04
N LEU A 237 11.87 -3.64 -13.05
CA LEU A 237 13.09 -3.18 -12.38
C LEU A 237 14.38 -3.55 -13.15
N GLY A 238 14.32 -4.55 -14.00
CA GLY A 238 15.51 -5.05 -14.70
C GLY A 238 16.56 -5.70 -13.78
N THR A 239 16.13 -6.29 -12.65
CA THR A 239 17.04 -6.78 -11.60
C THR A 239 17.79 -8.05 -11.97
N SER A 240 17.13 -9.00 -12.62
CA SER A 240 17.65 -10.32 -13.01
C SER A 240 17.45 -10.62 -14.48
N ILE A 241 16.50 -9.95 -15.10
CA ILE A 241 16.10 -10.04 -16.50
C ILE A 241 16.27 -8.64 -17.10
N LYS A 242 16.60 -8.56 -18.39
CA LYS A 242 16.62 -7.26 -19.09
C LYS A 242 15.26 -6.59 -18.97
N GLN A 243 15.27 -5.33 -18.56
CA GLN A 243 14.06 -4.53 -18.43
C GLN A 243 13.23 -4.60 -19.72
N ASP A 244 11.94 -4.88 -19.56
CA ASP A 244 10.96 -4.96 -20.65
C ASP A 244 9.60 -4.48 -20.13
N ASP A 245 9.32 -3.22 -20.38
CA ASP A 245 8.11 -2.53 -19.91
C ASP A 245 6.83 -3.17 -20.46
N LYS A 246 6.88 -3.71 -21.69
CA LYS A 246 5.72 -4.37 -22.30
C LYS A 246 5.38 -5.66 -21.58
N LYS A 247 6.37 -6.50 -21.33
CA LYS A 247 6.18 -7.74 -20.56
C LYS A 247 5.77 -7.46 -19.12
N ALA A 248 6.38 -6.44 -18.49
CA ALA A 248 5.98 -6.02 -17.14
C ALA A 248 4.50 -5.65 -17.11
N ASN A 249 4.02 -4.83 -18.06
CA ASN A 249 2.61 -4.45 -18.14
C ASN A 249 1.68 -5.65 -18.38
N GLU A 250 2.03 -6.58 -19.28
CA GLU A 250 1.25 -7.80 -19.55
C GLU A 250 1.12 -8.67 -18.29
N LEU A 251 2.20 -8.88 -17.55
CA LEU A 251 2.22 -9.71 -16.35
C LEU A 251 1.50 -9.06 -15.16
N LEU A 252 1.71 -7.76 -14.94
CA LEU A 252 0.99 -7.01 -13.91
C LEU A 252 -0.51 -6.95 -14.22
N SER A 253 -0.89 -6.83 -15.51
CA SER A 253 -2.29 -6.90 -15.95
C SER A 253 -2.89 -8.27 -15.65
N LYS A 254 -2.13 -9.34 -15.90
CA LYS A 254 -2.57 -10.71 -15.56
C LYS A 254 -2.74 -10.87 -14.05
N ALA A 255 -1.81 -10.38 -13.24
CA ALA A 255 -1.94 -10.40 -11.77
C ALA A 255 -3.18 -9.64 -11.29
N CYS A 256 -3.42 -8.44 -11.83
CA CYS A 256 -4.62 -7.64 -11.55
C CYS A 256 -5.92 -8.37 -11.96
N ASN A 257 -5.94 -9.04 -13.11
CA ASN A 257 -7.10 -9.78 -13.59
C ASN A 257 -7.38 -11.04 -12.76
N LEU A 258 -6.34 -11.64 -12.21
CA LEU A 258 -6.45 -12.74 -11.25
C LEU A 258 -6.85 -12.28 -9.83
N GLY A 259 -7.11 -10.99 -9.63
CA GLY A 259 -7.59 -10.45 -8.35
C GLY A 259 -6.49 -10.01 -7.37
N TYR A 260 -5.25 -9.85 -7.82
CA TYR A 260 -4.18 -9.35 -6.97
C TYR A 260 -4.18 -7.82 -6.94
N SER A 261 -4.61 -7.26 -5.83
CA SER A 261 -4.85 -5.81 -5.68
C SER A 261 -3.59 -4.96 -5.90
N GLU A 262 -2.43 -5.46 -5.47
CA GLU A 262 -1.13 -4.80 -5.67
C GLU A 262 -0.78 -4.68 -7.16
N GLY A 263 -1.08 -5.71 -7.97
CA GLY A 263 -0.89 -5.66 -9.42
C GLY A 263 -1.71 -4.56 -10.07
N CYS A 264 -2.97 -4.39 -9.66
CA CYS A 264 -3.83 -3.30 -10.13
C CYS A 264 -3.29 -1.93 -9.70
N TYR A 265 -2.86 -1.82 -8.44
CA TYR A 265 -2.33 -0.58 -7.89
C TYR A 265 -1.05 -0.12 -8.59
N ILE A 266 -0.09 -1.02 -8.78
CA ILE A 266 1.18 -0.71 -9.47
C ILE A 266 0.95 -0.31 -10.93
N LEU A 267 0.03 -0.98 -11.62
CA LEU A 267 -0.38 -0.55 -12.96
C LEU A 267 -1.02 0.85 -12.95
N GLY A 268 -1.87 1.13 -11.95
CA GLY A 268 -2.44 2.45 -11.77
C GLY A 268 -1.38 3.52 -11.62
N LEU A 269 -0.38 3.29 -10.75
CA LEU A 269 0.79 4.17 -10.61
C LEU A 269 1.56 4.33 -11.92
N TRP A 270 1.69 3.27 -12.70
CA TRP A 270 2.38 3.31 -13.98
C TRP A 270 1.72 4.29 -14.95
N TYR A 271 0.40 4.25 -15.08
CA TYR A 271 -0.34 5.16 -15.97
C TYR A 271 -0.49 6.58 -15.40
N ASP A 272 -0.40 6.72 -14.08
CA ASP A 272 -0.50 8.00 -13.38
C ASP A 272 0.82 8.81 -13.43
N SER A 273 1.99 8.16 -13.21
CA SER A 273 3.25 8.86 -12.89
C SER A 273 4.27 8.94 -14.03
N ARG A 274 4.09 8.24 -15.15
CA ARG A 274 5.13 8.15 -16.19
C ARG A 274 5.18 9.38 -17.09
N LYS A 275 6.36 10.01 -17.10
CA LYS A 275 6.72 11.10 -18.03
C LYS A 275 7.05 10.63 -19.46
N ASP A 276 7.36 9.32 -19.63
CA ASP A 276 7.86 8.74 -20.89
C ASP A 276 6.77 8.03 -21.71
N VAL A 277 5.61 7.78 -21.13
CA VAL A 277 4.39 7.30 -21.78
C VAL A 277 3.33 8.35 -21.56
N GLU A 278 2.48 8.61 -22.55
CA GLU A 278 1.38 9.55 -22.43
C GLU A 278 0.57 9.21 -21.16
N GLN A 279 0.62 10.14 -20.20
CA GLN A 279 -0.04 10.03 -18.91
C GLN A 279 -1.52 9.76 -19.13
N ASN A 280 -2.05 8.66 -18.62
CA ASN A 280 -3.42 8.25 -18.85
C ASN A 280 -4.16 8.08 -17.53
N PHE A 281 -4.66 9.18 -17.00
CA PHE A 281 -5.40 9.22 -15.73
C PHE A 281 -6.72 8.45 -15.79
N GLU A 282 -7.37 8.32 -16.96
CA GLU A 282 -8.59 7.54 -17.10
C GLU A 282 -8.29 6.06 -16.80
N LYS A 283 -7.25 5.51 -17.42
CA LYS A 283 -6.81 4.15 -17.17
C LYS A 283 -6.25 3.95 -15.76
N ALA A 284 -5.55 4.95 -15.21
CA ALA A 284 -5.10 4.93 -13.82
C ALA A 284 -6.30 4.85 -12.86
N SER A 285 -7.36 5.65 -13.10
CA SER A 285 -8.57 5.64 -12.28
C SER A 285 -9.30 4.31 -12.28
N GLU A 286 -9.41 3.65 -13.45
CA GLU A 286 -10.00 2.30 -13.56
C GLU A 286 -9.21 1.27 -12.74
N LEU A 287 -7.89 1.31 -12.83
CA LEU A 287 -6.99 0.39 -12.12
C LEU A 287 -6.98 0.64 -10.61
N TYR A 288 -6.96 1.91 -10.18
CA TYR A 288 -7.10 2.25 -8.77
C TYR A 288 -8.48 1.86 -8.21
N SER A 289 -9.56 1.98 -9.03
CA SER A 289 -10.90 1.51 -8.64
C SER A 289 -10.88 0.01 -8.39
N LYS A 290 -10.32 -0.77 -9.33
CA LYS A 290 -10.20 -2.21 -9.19
C LYS A 290 -9.34 -2.61 -7.98
N ALA A 291 -8.22 -1.93 -7.75
CA ALA A 291 -7.38 -2.13 -6.57
C ALA A 291 -8.16 -1.84 -5.27
N CYS A 292 -8.88 -0.73 -5.23
CA CYS A 292 -9.73 -0.33 -4.10
C CYS A 292 -10.84 -1.32 -3.81
N ASP A 293 -11.50 -1.86 -4.84
CA ASP A 293 -12.55 -2.87 -4.69
C ASP A 293 -12.00 -4.22 -4.19
N LEU A 294 -10.75 -4.51 -4.51
CA LEU A 294 -9.99 -5.63 -3.97
C LEU A 294 -9.38 -5.36 -2.57
N GLY A 295 -9.71 -4.23 -1.94
CA GLY A 295 -9.27 -3.90 -0.59
C GLY A 295 -7.89 -3.24 -0.48
N HIS A 296 -7.33 -2.71 -1.58
CA HIS A 296 -6.07 -1.97 -1.55
C HIS A 296 -6.29 -0.51 -1.11
N GLY A 297 -6.03 -0.21 0.16
CA GLY A 297 -6.36 1.09 0.75
C GLY A 297 -5.66 2.27 0.09
N THR A 298 -4.38 2.14 -0.29
CA THR A 298 -3.67 3.20 -1.03
C THR A 298 -4.25 3.43 -2.42
N GLY A 299 -4.76 2.37 -3.07
CA GLY A 299 -5.51 2.49 -4.33
C GLY A 299 -6.78 3.32 -4.16
N CYS A 300 -7.53 3.11 -3.04
CA CYS A 300 -8.68 3.95 -2.70
C CYS A 300 -8.29 5.42 -2.52
N ASN A 301 -7.18 5.67 -1.78
CA ASN A 301 -6.69 7.02 -1.56
C ASN A 301 -6.31 7.71 -2.88
N ASN A 302 -5.57 7.04 -3.75
CA ASN A 302 -5.13 7.62 -5.02
C ASN A 302 -6.30 7.89 -5.97
N LEU A 303 -7.28 6.98 -6.03
CA LEU A 303 -8.53 7.25 -6.76
C LEU A 303 -9.27 8.47 -6.18
N GLY A 304 -9.30 8.61 -4.85
CA GLY A 304 -9.84 9.77 -4.16
C GLY A 304 -9.13 11.07 -4.56
N LEU A 305 -7.80 11.06 -4.71
CA LEU A 305 -7.01 12.21 -5.19
C LEU A 305 -7.39 12.60 -6.61
N LEU A 306 -7.55 11.64 -7.53
CA LEU A 306 -7.99 11.91 -8.91
C LEU A 306 -9.39 12.54 -8.94
N TYR A 307 -10.34 12.05 -8.12
CA TYR A 307 -11.66 12.68 -8.01
C TYR A 307 -11.62 14.06 -7.36
N ALA A 308 -10.71 14.30 -6.41
CA ALA A 308 -10.57 15.59 -5.75
C ALA A 308 -9.96 16.64 -6.68
N SER A 309 -8.94 16.27 -7.48
CA SER A 309 -8.27 17.18 -8.43
C SER A 309 -9.05 17.36 -9.73
N GLY A 310 -9.76 16.33 -10.20
CA GLY A 310 -10.37 16.29 -11.52
C GLY A 310 -9.38 15.99 -12.64
N GLU A 311 -8.21 15.42 -12.31
CA GLU A 311 -7.20 15.03 -13.30
C GLU A 311 -7.63 13.77 -14.04
N GLY A 312 -7.88 13.90 -15.35
CA GLY A 312 -8.29 12.80 -16.24
C GLY A 312 -9.70 12.25 -16.02
N ILE A 313 -10.38 12.67 -14.98
CA ILE A 313 -11.78 12.32 -14.68
C ILE A 313 -12.53 13.55 -14.18
N LYS A 314 -13.86 13.52 -14.26
CA LYS A 314 -14.67 14.62 -13.73
C LYS A 314 -14.49 14.77 -12.24
N GLN A 315 -14.12 15.97 -11.77
CA GLN A 315 -14.00 16.29 -10.36
C GLN A 315 -15.30 15.97 -9.60
N ASP A 316 -15.17 15.26 -8.50
CA ASP A 316 -16.27 14.89 -7.61
C ASP A 316 -15.77 14.72 -6.16
N SER A 317 -15.86 15.79 -5.40
CA SER A 317 -15.41 15.81 -3.99
C SER A 317 -16.22 14.87 -3.09
N LYS A 318 -17.47 14.53 -3.46
CA LYS A 318 -18.28 13.56 -2.71
C LYS A 318 -17.71 12.15 -2.88
N LYS A 319 -17.43 11.74 -4.12
CA LYS A 319 -16.75 10.46 -4.38
C LYS A 319 -15.37 10.41 -3.75
N ALA A 320 -14.61 11.51 -3.82
CA ALA A 320 -13.31 11.60 -3.14
C ALA A 320 -13.46 11.33 -1.64
N SER A 321 -14.46 11.93 -0.97
CA SER A 321 -14.68 11.71 0.47
C SER A 321 -15.07 10.27 0.81
N GLU A 322 -15.87 9.59 -0.04
CA GLU A 322 -16.25 8.19 0.12
C GLU A 322 -15.02 7.27 -0.01
N LEU A 323 -14.15 7.55 -0.97
CA LEU A 323 -12.91 6.80 -1.22
C LEU A 323 -11.86 7.00 -0.12
N TYR A 324 -11.69 8.24 0.35
CA TYR A 324 -10.82 8.53 1.49
C TYR A 324 -11.34 7.87 2.78
N SER A 325 -12.68 7.80 2.97
CA SER A 325 -13.26 7.05 4.09
C SER A 325 -12.89 5.58 4.00
N LYS A 326 -13.07 4.95 2.82
CA LYS A 326 -12.69 3.55 2.60
C LYS A 326 -11.20 3.31 2.82
N ALA A 327 -10.33 4.24 2.38
CA ALA A 327 -8.89 4.18 2.64
C ALA A 327 -8.57 4.30 4.14
N CYS A 328 -9.25 5.21 4.84
CA CYS A 328 -9.09 5.40 6.28
C CYS A 328 -9.57 4.18 7.08
N ASP A 329 -10.67 3.55 6.69
CA ASP A 329 -11.19 2.31 7.29
C ASP A 329 -10.20 1.13 7.09
N LEU A 330 -9.39 1.19 6.03
CA LEU A 330 -8.28 0.28 5.75
C LEU A 330 -6.95 0.72 6.41
N GLU A 331 -7.01 1.61 7.38
CA GLU A 331 -5.87 2.13 8.16
C GLU A 331 -4.79 2.84 7.32
N ILE A 332 -5.16 3.39 6.14
CA ILE A 332 -4.27 4.26 5.36
C ILE A 332 -4.32 5.66 5.94
N ALA A 333 -3.21 6.06 6.55
CA ALA A 333 -3.11 7.33 7.29
C ALA A 333 -3.36 8.57 6.40
N GLU A 334 -2.88 8.53 5.14
CA GLU A 334 -3.12 9.58 4.14
C GLU A 334 -4.61 9.70 3.79
N GLY A 335 -5.35 8.59 3.73
CA GLY A 335 -6.80 8.59 3.50
C GLY A 335 -7.54 9.28 4.63
N CYS A 336 -7.17 8.99 5.89
CA CYS A 336 -7.73 9.67 7.08
C CYS A 336 -7.41 11.17 7.06
N TYR A 337 -6.17 11.53 6.71
CA TYR A 337 -5.74 12.91 6.59
C TYR A 337 -6.54 13.66 5.51
N ASN A 338 -6.61 13.13 4.30
CA ASN A 338 -7.32 13.76 3.18
C ASN A 338 -8.81 13.95 3.48
N LEU A 339 -9.45 12.94 4.09
CA LEU A 339 -10.83 13.07 4.55
C LEU A 339 -10.98 14.14 5.64
N GLY A 340 -10.03 14.23 6.57
CA GLY A 340 -9.97 15.25 7.61
C GLY A 340 -9.89 16.65 7.02
N VAL A 341 -9.02 16.85 6.02
CA VAL A 341 -8.87 18.13 5.29
C VAL A 341 -10.15 18.50 4.56
N LEU A 342 -10.80 17.56 3.85
CA LEU A 342 -12.09 17.84 3.20
C LEU A 342 -13.17 18.29 4.20
N HIS A 343 -13.26 17.64 5.36
CA HIS A 343 -14.19 18.06 6.41
C HIS A 343 -13.82 19.41 7.03
N TYR A 344 -12.54 19.75 7.09
CA TYR A 344 -12.08 21.06 7.56
C TYR A 344 -12.44 22.17 6.58
N LEU A 345 -12.22 21.97 5.29
CA LEU A 345 -12.47 22.97 4.24
C LEU A 345 -13.96 23.07 3.89
N GLY A 346 -14.70 21.97 3.93
CA GLY A 346 -16.09 21.90 3.47
C GLY A 346 -16.22 21.87 1.95
N GLU A 347 -15.18 21.42 1.23
CA GLU A 347 -15.17 21.37 -0.23
C GLU A 347 -15.96 20.16 -0.74
N GLY A 348 -17.12 20.43 -1.37
CA GLY A 348 -18.01 19.41 -1.91
C GLY A 348 -18.75 18.56 -0.88
N ILE A 349 -18.47 18.73 0.40
CA ILE A 349 -19.15 18.12 1.54
C ILE A 349 -19.40 19.15 2.64
N LYS A 350 -20.33 18.86 3.54
CA LYS A 350 -20.60 19.78 4.66
C LYS A 350 -19.39 19.88 5.58
N GLN A 351 -18.91 21.11 5.81
CA GLN A 351 -17.85 21.39 6.79
C GLN A 351 -18.20 20.82 8.16
N ASN A 352 -17.24 20.13 8.77
CA ASN A 352 -17.37 19.57 10.13
C ASN A 352 -16.01 19.54 10.84
N ILE A 353 -15.74 20.56 11.63
CA ILE A 353 -14.46 20.74 12.32
C ILE A 353 -14.19 19.61 13.35
N GLU A 354 -15.23 19.12 14.02
CA GLU A 354 -15.08 18.03 15.00
C GLU A 354 -14.67 16.73 14.30
N LYS A 355 -15.35 16.39 13.19
CA LYS A 355 -14.98 15.22 12.38
C LYS A 355 -13.59 15.37 11.78
N ALA A 356 -13.22 16.56 11.30
CA ALA A 356 -11.87 16.85 10.82
C ALA A 356 -10.82 16.59 11.90
N ARG A 357 -11.06 17.09 13.13
CA ARG A 357 -10.16 16.88 14.28
C ARG A 357 -9.97 15.41 14.62
N ASN A 358 -11.05 14.62 14.62
CA ASN A 358 -11.00 13.18 14.90
C ASN A 358 -10.20 12.43 13.82
N LEU A 359 -10.42 12.76 12.55
CA LEU A 359 -9.72 12.15 11.42
C LEU A 359 -8.23 12.51 11.37
N LEU A 360 -7.88 13.78 11.60
CA LEU A 360 -6.48 14.21 11.71
C LEU A 360 -5.80 13.56 12.92
N SER A 361 -6.51 13.35 14.04
CA SER A 361 -5.99 12.60 15.19
C SER A 361 -5.72 11.14 14.83
N LEU A 362 -6.61 10.50 14.07
CA LEU A 362 -6.42 9.14 13.60
C LEU A 362 -5.22 9.04 12.65
N ALA A 363 -5.11 9.95 11.66
CA ALA A 363 -3.95 10.03 10.77
C ALA A 363 -2.63 10.20 11.54
N CYS A 364 -2.63 11.10 12.55
CA CYS A 364 -1.49 11.29 13.44
C CYS A 364 -1.13 10.02 14.24
N ASN A 365 -2.13 9.27 14.70
CA ASN A 365 -1.90 8.03 15.44
C ASN A 365 -1.38 6.89 14.55
N LEU A 366 -1.79 6.87 13.29
CA LEU A 366 -1.27 5.98 12.26
C LEU A 366 0.13 6.38 11.75
N GLY A 367 0.75 7.45 12.31
CA GLY A 367 2.12 7.85 11.99
C GLY A 367 2.24 8.88 10.87
N TYR A 368 1.16 9.50 10.42
CA TYR A 368 1.22 10.55 9.40
C TYR A 368 1.46 11.93 10.04
N GLY A 369 2.69 12.43 9.91
CA GLY A 369 3.11 13.64 10.63
C GLY A 369 2.40 14.92 10.19
N LEU A 370 1.91 15.03 8.94
CA LEU A 370 1.06 16.16 8.53
C LEU A 370 -0.26 16.17 9.31
N GLY A 371 -0.84 14.98 9.58
CA GLY A 371 -2.02 14.89 10.44
C GLY A 371 -1.76 15.41 11.86
N CYS A 372 -0.60 15.10 12.42
CA CYS A 372 -0.18 15.65 13.72
C CYS A 372 -0.01 17.18 13.67
N ASN A 373 0.66 17.67 12.62
CA ASN A 373 0.92 19.10 12.43
C ASN A 373 -0.38 19.89 12.31
N ASP A 374 -1.27 19.47 11.41
CA ASP A 374 -2.51 20.20 11.14
C ASP A 374 -3.49 20.12 12.33
N LEU A 375 -3.50 18.99 13.03
CA LEU A 375 -4.21 18.87 14.29
C LEU A 375 -3.63 19.85 15.35
N GLY A 376 -2.29 19.99 15.41
CA GLY A 376 -1.61 20.95 16.26
C GLY A 376 -2.05 22.39 15.94
N ALA A 377 -2.12 22.75 14.66
CA ALA A 377 -2.58 24.05 14.20
C ALA A 377 -4.04 24.34 14.60
N LEU A 378 -4.91 23.31 14.57
CA LEU A 378 -6.29 23.44 15.05
C LEU A 378 -6.38 23.71 16.57
N TYR A 379 -5.42 23.18 17.34
CA TYR A 379 -5.37 23.43 18.79
C TYR A 379 -4.62 24.71 19.15
N GLU A 380 -3.76 25.26 18.32
CA GLU A 380 -2.90 26.42 18.64
C GLU A 380 -3.70 27.63 19.15
N LYS A 381 -4.90 27.87 18.62
CA LYS A 381 -5.78 28.97 19.08
C LYS A 381 -6.46 28.73 20.42
N GLN A 382 -6.49 27.50 20.92
CA GLN A 382 -7.25 27.08 22.10
C GLN A 382 -6.35 26.51 23.21
N ASP A 383 -5.32 25.73 22.83
CA ASP A 383 -4.48 24.99 23.76
C ASP A 383 -3.06 24.82 23.15
N TYR A 384 -2.20 25.79 23.45
CA TYR A 384 -0.80 25.74 23.00
C TYR A 384 -0.01 24.54 23.54
N LYS A 385 -0.38 24.01 24.71
CA LYS A 385 0.28 22.84 25.29
C LYS A 385 0.01 21.62 24.39
N LYS A 386 -1.24 21.40 24.06
CA LYS A 386 -1.64 20.30 23.16
C LYS A 386 -1.08 20.49 21.75
N ALA A 387 -1.05 21.73 21.24
CA ALA A 387 -0.41 22.02 19.96
C ALA A 387 1.09 21.67 19.99
N SER A 388 1.81 22.03 21.06
CA SER A 388 3.23 21.71 21.19
C SER A 388 3.53 20.20 21.24
N GLU A 389 2.68 19.42 21.91
CA GLU A 389 2.78 17.95 21.95
C GLU A 389 2.60 17.35 20.56
N LEU A 390 1.62 17.86 19.79
CA LEU A 390 1.33 17.41 18.43
C LEU A 390 2.43 17.81 17.44
N TYR A 391 2.94 19.04 17.50
CA TYR A 391 4.07 19.47 16.68
C TYR A 391 5.34 18.68 17.02
N SER A 392 5.56 18.37 18.31
CA SER A 392 6.67 17.48 18.72
C SER A 392 6.54 16.10 18.12
N LYS A 393 5.32 15.53 18.11
CA LYS A 393 5.06 14.23 17.48
C LYS A 393 5.30 14.28 15.97
N ALA A 394 4.86 15.34 15.27
CA ALA A 394 5.14 15.56 13.85
C ALA A 394 6.65 15.66 13.57
N CYS A 395 7.38 16.42 14.39
CA CYS A 395 8.83 16.55 14.29
C CYS A 395 9.55 15.20 14.47
N ASN A 396 9.15 14.41 15.48
CA ASN A 396 9.71 13.07 15.74
C ASN A 396 9.40 12.06 14.63
N LEU A 397 8.32 12.27 13.89
CA LEU A 397 7.97 11.49 12.69
C LEU A 397 8.74 11.94 11.42
N GLY A 398 9.67 12.89 11.55
CA GLY A 398 10.50 13.36 10.44
C GLY A 398 9.86 14.46 9.59
N TYR A 399 8.83 15.13 10.08
CA TYR A 399 8.19 16.24 9.35
C TYR A 399 8.76 17.59 9.81
N GLY A 400 9.59 18.21 8.97
CA GLY A 400 10.28 19.48 9.26
C GLY A 400 9.35 20.64 9.62
N ILE A 401 8.12 20.66 9.07
CA ILE A 401 7.09 21.64 9.42
C ILE A 401 6.72 21.57 10.92
N GLY A 402 6.59 20.34 11.48
CA GLY A 402 6.31 20.17 12.91
C GLY A 402 7.43 20.70 13.79
N CYS A 403 8.70 20.43 13.41
CA CYS A 403 9.86 20.98 14.11
C CYS A 403 9.88 22.50 14.07
N THR A 404 9.56 23.08 12.90
CA THR A 404 9.53 24.54 12.73
C THR A 404 8.41 25.18 13.56
N ASN A 405 7.21 24.63 13.54
CA ASN A 405 6.09 25.15 14.31
C ASN A 405 6.34 25.04 15.82
N LEU A 406 6.92 23.94 16.30
CA LEU A 406 7.33 23.82 17.69
C LEU A 406 8.43 24.83 18.04
N GLY A 407 9.40 25.04 17.14
CA GLY A 407 10.44 26.06 17.28
C GLY A 407 9.85 27.47 17.45
N ILE A 408 8.85 27.82 16.64
CA ILE A 408 8.12 29.10 16.72
C ILE A 408 7.41 29.26 18.09
N LEU A 409 6.81 28.18 18.63
CA LEU A 409 6.21 28.24 19.96
C LEU A 409 7.24 28.53 21.04
N TYR A 410 8.44 27.92 21.00
CA TYR A 410 9.53 28.20 21.93
C TYR A 410 10.13 29.61 21.73
N GLU A 411 10.30 30.05 20.47
CA GLU A 411 10.83 31.39 20.15
C GLU A 411 9.95 32.50 20.73
N HIS A 412 8.63 32.33 20.63
CA HIS A 412 7.68 33.36 21.10
C HIS A 412 7.16 33.12 22.52
N GLY A 413 7.45 32.00 23.15
CA GLY A 413 6.96 31.67 24.49
C GLY A 413 5.45 31.40 24.53
N LYS A 414 4.87 30.87 23.44
CA LYS A 414 3.44 30.57 23.35
C LYS A 414 3.12 29.25 24.04
N GLY A 415 2.39 29.33 25.16
CA GLY A 415 2.02 28.15 25.96
C GLY A 415 3.15 27.51 26.76
N MET A 416 4.35 28.09 26.71
CA MET A 416 5.55 27.64 27.39
C MET A 416 6.50 28.82 27.62
N ASN A 417 7.56 28.62 28.43
CA ASN A 417 8.60 29.65 28.58
C ASN A 417 9.37 29.84 27.27
N LYS A 418 9.65 31.09 26.92
CA LYS A 418 10.47 31.45 25.78
C LYS A 418 11.86 30.82 25.90
N ASP A 419 12.30 30.11 24.85
CA ASP A 419 13.57 29.39 24.85
C ASP A 419 14.17 29.32 23.43
N TYR A 420 14.95 30.31 23.09
CA TYR A 420 15.64 30.39 21.79
C TYR A 420 16.65 29.25 21.56
N LYS A 421 17.22 28.66 22.62
CA LYS A 421 18.15 27.54 22.49
C LYS A 421 17.40 26.26 22.07
N LYS A 422 16.19 26.04 22.55
CA LYS A 422 15.34 24.97 22.06
C LYS A 422 14.83 25.26 20.65
N ALA A 423 14.43 26.51 20.38
CA ALA A 423 14.00 26.92 19.04
C ALA A 423 15.11 26.67 18.01
N SER A 424 16.37 27.07 18.29
CA SER A 424 17.49 26.85 17.38
C SER A 424 17.76 25.38 17.08
N LYS A 425 17.63 24.49 18.09
CA LYS A 425 17.77 23.04 17.88
C LYS A 425 16.66 22.48 16.98
N LEU A 426 15.42 22.91 17.18
CA LEU A 426 14.27 22.47 16.39
C LEU A 426 14.36 22.98 14.95
N TYR A 427 14.78 24.23 14.75
CA TYR A 427 15.02 24.76 13.41
C TYR A 427 16.19 24.04 12.72
N SER A 428 17.23 23.63 13.47
CA SER A 428 18.30 22.81 12.92
C SER A 428 17.76 21.45 12.44
N GLN A 429 16.97 20.76 13.26
CA GLN A 429 16.32 19.51 12.86
C GLN A 429 15.43 19.69 11.62
N ALA A 430 14.65 20.78 11.56
CA ALA A 430 13.83 21.09 10.39
C ALA A 430 14.69 21.32 9.14
N CYS A 431 15.81 22.05 9.28
CA CYS A 431 16.74 22.30 8.17
C CYS A 431 17.47 21.03 7.72
N ASP A 432 17.80 20.11 8.64
CA ASP A 432 18.39 18.81 8.32
C ASP A 432 17.39 17.91 7.57
N LEU A 433 16.10 18.08 7.85
CA LEU A 433 14.99 17.47 7.11
C LEU A 433 14.63 18.21 5.80
N GLU A 434 15.52 19.10 5.34
CA GLU A 434 15.34 19.89 4.11
C GLU A 434 14.07 20.77 4.09
N TYR A 435 13.58 21.15 5.29
CA TYR A 435 12.46 22.07 5.38
C TYR A 435 12.97 23.52 5.34
N ASP A 436 12.62 24.21 4.29
CA ASP A 436 13.14 25.51 3.88
C ASP A 436 12.97 26.63 4.94
N ALA A 437 11.77 26.73 5.54
CA ALA A 437 11.50 27.70 6.60
C ALA A 437 12.33 27.44 7.87
N GLY A 438 12.63 26.17 8.18
CA GLY A 438 13.51 25.81 9.28
C GLY A 438 14.93 26.34 9.10
N CYS A 439 15.50 26.18 7.89
CA CYS A 439 16.81 26.74 7.55
C CYS A 439 16.81 28.27 7.65
N ASN A 440 15.78 28.93 7.13
CA ASN A 440 15.65 30.38 7.21
C ASN A 440 15.56 30.88 8.66
N ASN A 441 14.73 30.24 9.48
CA ASN A 441 14.54 30.66 10.88
C ASN A 441 15.82 30.43 11.72
N LEU A 442 16.53 29.33 11.46
CA LEU A 442 17.84 29.10 12.08
C LEU A 442 18.86 30.17 11.65
N GLY A 443 18.87 30.51 10.36
CA GLY A 443 19.72 31.60 9.82
C GLY A 443 19.44 32.92 10.52
N PHE A 444 18.15 33.24 10.77
CA PHE A 444 17.75 34.43 11.50
C PHE A 444 18.26 34.42 12.95
N LEU A 445 18.17 33.30 13.67
CA LEU A 445 18.70 33.19 15.02
C LEU A 445 20.23 33.40 15.05
N TYR A 446 20.98 32.88 14.08
CA TYR A 446 22.44 33.15 13.97
C TYR A 446 22.73 34.59 13.57
N GLU A 447 21.92 35.25 12.76
CA GLU A 447 22.08 36.67 12.43
C GLU A 447 21.88 37.57 13.65
N GLN A 448 20.88 37.25 14.51
CA GLN A 448 20.56 38.05 15.69
C GLN A 448 21.39 37.68 16.94
N GLY A 449 21.94 36.46 16.99
CA GLY A 449 22.61 35.94 18.18
C GLY A 449 21.62 35.48 19.27
N GLU A 450 20.42 35.05 18.86
CA GLU A 450 19.35 34.60 19.77
C GLU A 450 19.43 33.09 19.98
N GLY A 451 19.75 32.64 21.21
CA GLY A 451 19.86 31.21 21.58
C GLY A 451 21.11 30.51 21.02
N VAL A 452 21.85 31.18 20.16
CA VAL A 452 23.14 30.80 19.57
C VAL A 452 24.05 32.00 19.53
N GLU A 453 25.39 31.80 19.47
CA GLU A 453 26.33 32.88 19.27
C GLU A 453 26.13 33.50 17.87
N GLN A 454 26.11 34.83 17.80
CA GLN A 454 25.93 35.55 16.54
C GLN A 454 27.00 35.15 15.51
N ASN A 455 26.53 34.71 14.32
CA ASN A 455 27.45 34.26 13.27
C ASN A 455 26.84 34.49 11.88
N TYR A 456 27.22 35.59 11.25
CA TYR A 456 26.76 35.95 9.91
C TYR A 456 27.19 34.97 8.82
N ASN A 457 28.32 34.26 8.97
CA ASN A 457 28.75 33.26 8.01
C ASN A 457 27.76 32.05 8.01
N LYS A 458 27.41 31.58 9.23
CA LYS A 458 26.39 30.54 9.37
C LYS A 458 25.01 30.99 8.90
N ALA A 459 24.64 32.25 9.19
CA ALA A 459 23.40 32.82 8.68
C ALA A 459 23.38 32.81 7.14
N ASN A 460 24.49 33.18 6.50
CA ASN A 460 24.64 33.15 5.04
C ASN A 460 24.47 31.75 4.47
N GLU A 461 25.13 30.73 5.05
CA GLU A 461 25.02 29.32 4.65
C GLU A 461 23.57 28.81 4.74
N LEU A 462 22.88 29.12 5.84
CA LEU A 462 21.51 28.68 6.10
C LEU A 462 20.49 29.38 5.21
N TYR A 463 20.63 30.69 4.97
CA TYR A 463 19.80 31.40 4.03
C TYR A 463 20.04 30.93 2.58
N SER A 464 21.29 30.57 2.23
CA SER A 464 21.60 29.97 0.94
C SER A 464 20.87 28.63 0.78
N LYS A 465 20.95 27.75 1.79
CA LYS A 465 20.22 26.47 1.79
C LYS A 465 18.71 26.68 1.66
N ALA A 466 18.13 27.61 2.41
CA ALA A 466 16.71 27.95 2.29
C ALA A 466 16.35 28.47 0.89
N CYS A 467 17.21 29.31 0.29
CA CYS A 467 17.02 29.83 -1.07
C CYS A 467 17.13 28.73 -2.15
N ASP A 468 18.01 27.75 -1.95
CA ASP A 468 18.18 26.62 -2.88
C ASP A 468 17.00 25.64 -2.76
N LEU A 469 16.40 25.52 -1.57
CA LEU A 469 15.12 24.85 -1.34
C LEU A 469 13.90 25.65 -1.88
N LYS A 470 14.13 26.75 -2.62
CA LYS A 470 13.12 27.62 -3.24
C LYS A 470 12.26 28.43 -2.26
N TYR A 471 12.77 28.71 -1.07
CA TYR A 471 12.12 29.60 -0.11
C TYR A 471 12.46 31.07 -0.44
N GLY A 472 11.47 31.81 -0.92
CA GLY A 472 11.67 33.22 -1.36
C GLY A 472 12.27 34.09 -0.27
N LYS A 473 11.81 33.98 0.98
CA LYS A 473 12.33 34.74 2.13
C LYS A 473 13.80 34.43 2.44
N GLY A 474 14.25 33.17 2.24
CA GLY A 474 15.66 32.80 2.35
C GLY A 474 16.54 33.51 1.32
N CYS A 475 16.07 33.55 0.06
CA CYS A 475 16.78 34.31 -0.99
C CYS A 475 16.82 35.81 -0.68
N TYR A 476 15.72 36.37 -0.19
CA TYR A 476 15.64 37.77 0.23
C TYR A 476 16.64 38.06 1.36
N ASN A 477 16.63 37.28 2.45
CA ASN A 477 17.55 37.48 3.58
C ASN A 477 19.00 37.34 3.16
N LEU A 478 19.33 36.37 2.30
CA LEU A 478 20.66 36.23 1.70
C LEU A 478 21.06 37.47 0.91
N GLY A 479 20.16 38.02 0.11
CA GLY A 479 20.34 39.27 -0.65
C GLY A 479 20.64 40.46 0.27
N VAL A 480 19.96 40.54 1.43
CA VAL A 480 20.20 41.56 2.45
C VAL A 480 21.64 41.46 3.03
N LEU A 481 22.12 40.24 3.31
CA LEU A 481 23.50 40.05 3.77
C LEU A 481 24.53 40.51 2.72
N TYR A 482 24.33 40.17 1.44
CA TYR A 482 25.21 40.65 0.37
C TYR A 482 25.13 42.16 0.17
N SER A 483 23.96 42.77 0.28
CA SER A 483 23.79 44.22 0.12
C SER A 483 24.42 45.03 1.28
N SER A 484 24.42 44.44 2.48
CA SER A 484 24.98 45.07 3.68
C SER A 484 26.45 44.76 3.93
N GLY A 485 27.00 43.67 3.33
CA GLY A 485 28.36 43.20 3.62
C GLY A 485 28.51 42.51 4.96
N LYS A 486 27.41 42.02 5.56
CA LYS A 486 27.47 41.30 6.84
C LYS A 486 27.82 39.83 6.60
N GLY A 487 28.94 39.37 7.14
CA GLY A 487 29.44 37.99 7.01
C GLY A 487 29.93 37.63 5.60
N VAL A 488 29.80 38.51 4.64
CA VAL A 488 30.26 38.37 3.25
C VAL A 488 30.75 39.70 2.72
N LYS A 489 31.61 39.71 1.69
CA LYS A 489 31.96 40.93 1.00
C LYS A 489 30.74 41.56 0.39
N GLN A 490 30.51 42.85 0.59
CA GLN A 490 29.39 43.58 0.01
C GLN A 490 29.39 43.42 -1.52
N ASP A 491 28.26 43.00 -2.06
CA ASP A 491 28.08 42.82 -3.50
C ASP A 491 26.61 43.10 -3.90
N TYR A 492 26.35 44.30 -4.39
CA TYR A 492 25.02 44.71 -4.81
C TYR A 492 24.51 43.96 -6.08
N LYS A 493 25.43 43.49 -6.94
CA LYS A 493 25.04 42.74 -8.13
C LYS A 493 24.45 41.37 -7.71
N LYS A 494 25.17 40.67 -6.83
CA LYS A 494 24.70 39.40 -6.27
C LYS A 494 23.44 39.56 -5.42
N ALA A 495 23.35 40.66 -4.63
CA ALA A 495 22.13 40.99 -3.89
C ALA A 495 20.93 41.14 -4.83
N ASN A 496 21.09 41.81 -5.98
CA ASN A 496 20.03 41.99 -6.96
C ASN A 496 19.61 40.69 -7.63
N GLU A 497 20.54 39.79 -7.95
CA GLU A 497 20.24 38.44 -8.44
C GLU A 497 19.38 37.65 -7.44
N LEU A 498 19.70 37.74 -6.15
CA LEU A 498 18.96 37.07 -5.07
C LEU A 498 17.59 37.70 -4.81
N TYR A 499 17.47 39.03 -4.84
CA TYR A 499 16.17 39.71 -4.76
C TYR A 499 15.27 39.37 -5.92
N LEU A 500 15.82 39.25 -7.13
CA LEU A 500 15.07 38.80 -8.31
C LEU A 500 14.61 37.34 -8.16
N LYS A 501 15.49 36.47 -7.65
CA LYS A 501 15.14 35.06 -7.33
C LYS A 501 14.02 35.01 -6.29
N ALA A 502 14.10 35.81 -5.21
CA ALA A 502 13.07 35.93 -4.19
C ALA A 502 11.73 36.41 -4.79
N CYS A 503 11.76 37.46 -5.62
CA CYS A 503 10.58 37.99 -6.30
C CYS A 503 9.93 36.99 -7.24
N ASN A 504 10.70 36.16 -7.94
CA ASN A 504 10.20 35.09 -8.79
C ASN A 504 9.58 33.96 -7.97
N LEU A 505 10.07 33.76 -6.73
CA LEU A 505 9.50 32.85 -5.74
C LEU A 505 8.34 33.47 -4.94
N LYS A 506 7.76 34.57 -5.43
CA LYS A 506 6.60 35.28 -4.87
C LYS A 506 6.86 35.91 -3.49
N ASP A 507 8.10 36.28 -3.17
CA ASP A 507 8.42 37.09 -2.02
C ASP A 507 8.27 38.58 -2.34
N GLY A 508 7.32 39.26 -1.69
CA GLY A 508 7.02 40.68 -1.93
C GLY A 508 8.20 41.59 -1.61
N SER A 509 8.93 41.30 -0.53
CA SER A 509 10.09 42.09 -0.09
C SER A 509 11.26 41.95 -1.06
N GLY A 510 11.44 40.77 -1.69
CA GLY A 510 12.37 40.58 -2.80
C GLY A 510 12.03 41.46 -4.00
N CYS A 511 10.74 41.51 -4.39
CA CYS A 511 10.27 42.38 -5.46
C CYS A 511 10.48 43.87 -5.12
N TYR A 512 10.19 44.25 -3.89
CA TYR A 512 10.42 45.61 -3.42
C TYR A 512 11.89 46.02 -3.53
N ASN A 513 12.80 45.17 -3.00
CA ASN A 513 14.23 45.51 -2.96
C ASN A 513 14.88 45.53 -4.34
N ILE A 514 14.49 44.68 -5.28
CA ILE A 514 14.97 44.82 -6.67
C ILE A 514 14.38 46.08 -7.33
N GLY A 515 13.15 46.48 -6.99
CA GLY A 515 12.57 47.77 -7.40
C GLY A 515 13.38 48.96 -6.88
N ILE A 516 13.79 48.94 -5.59
CA ILE A 516 14.69 49.95 -4.99
C ILE A 516 16.02 49.97 -5.72
N SER A 517 16.59 48.82 -6.06
CA SER A 517 17.89 48.73 -6.75
C SER A 517 17.82 49.40 -8.14
N TYR A 518 16.76 49.17 -8.90
CA TYR A 518 16.52 49.88 -10.17
C TYR A 518 16.25 51.36 -9.98
N TYR A 519 15.54 51.75 -8.93
CA TYR A 519 15.26 53.17 -8.64
C TYR A 519 16.53 53.95 -8.33
N LEU A 520 17.45 53.35 -7.52
CA LEU A 520 18.67 53.99 -7.08
C LEU A 520 19.90 53.72 -7.96
N GLY A 521 19.84 52.78 -8.88
CA GLY A 521 21.01 52.37 -9.68
C GLY A 521 22.05 51.57 -8.87
N LYS A 522 21.68 50.89 -7.78
CA LYS A 522 22.61 50.13 -6.92
C LYS A 522 22.87 48.73 -7.48
N GLY A 523 24.10 48.50 -7.96
CA GLY A 523 24.50 47.20 -8.53
C GLY A 523 23.83 46.88 -9.88
N ILE A 524 23.03 47.78 -10.42
CA ILE A 524 22.32 47.69 -11.69
C ILE A 524 22.09 49.10 -12.22
N SER A 525 21.99 49.27 -13.57
CA SER A 525 21.72 50.58 -14.13
C SER A 525 20.34 51.09 -13.70
N GLN A 526 20.30 52.39 -13.32
CA GLN A 526 19.05 53.03 -12.91
C GLN A 526 17.99 52.92 -14.01
N ASN A 527 16.79 52.51 -13.65
CA ASN A 527 15.66 52.40 -14.59
C ASN A 527 14.34 52.53 -13.81
N ILE A 528 13.73 53.72 -13.93
CA ILE A 528 12.48 54.06 -13.21
C ILE A 528 11.30 53.19 -13.66
N SER A 529 11.22 52.90 -14.99
CA SER A 529 10.17 52.02 -15.50
C SER A 529 10.24 50.62 -14.92
N MET A 530 11.46 50.05 -14.82
CA MET A 530 11.67 48.76 -14.15
C MET A 530 11.39 48.83 -12.66
N ALA A 531 11.80 49.91 -11.98
CA ALA A 531 11.47 50.12 -10.57
C ALA A 531 9.97 50.11 -10.34
N LYS A 532 9.20 50.85 -11.14
CA LYS A 532 7.75 50.89 -11.08
C LYS A 532 7.12 49.52 -11.31
N LYS A 533 7.59 48.76 -12.29
CA LYS A 533 7.14 47.38 -12.57
C LYS A 533 7.32 46.47 -11.34
N TYR A 534 8.47 46.52 -10.70
CA TYR A 534 8.73 45.67 -9.52
C TYR A 534 8.02 46.13 -8.27
N PHE A 535 7.80 47.45 -8.07
CA PHE A 535 6.94 47.95 -6.99
C PHE A 535 5.48 47.54 -7.18
N SER A 536 4.95 47.56 -8.42
CA SER A 536 3.62 46.99 -8.71
C SER A 536 3.55 45.49 -8.31
N LYS A 537 4.56 44.70 -8.75
CA LYS A 537 4.60 43.28 -8.41
C LYS A 537 4.72 43.02 -6.90
N ALA A 538 5.48 43.87 -6.18
CA ALA A 538 5.57 43.78 -4.72
C ALA A 538 4.21 44.07 -4.06
N CYS A 539 3.51 45.09 -4.55
CA CYS A 539 2.16 45.46 -4.11
C CYS A 539 1.17 44.31 -4.33
N ASP A 540 1.17 43.69 -5.52
CA ASP A 540 0.34 42.53 -5.85
C ASP A 540 0.61 41.33 -4.92
N LEU A 541 1.83 41.23 -4.37
CA LEU A 541 2.24 40.22 -3.39
C LEU A 541 2.03 40.66 -1.94
N GLY A 542 1.35 41.80 -1.71
CA GLY A 542 0.98 42.28 -0.38
C GLY A 542 2.06 43.07 0.35
N ASP A 543 3.17 43.50 -0.33
CA ASP A 543 4.18 44.37 0.27
C ASP A 543 3.70 45.84 0.22
N GLN A 544 3.38 46.40 1.39
CA GLN A 544 2.81 47.74 1.50
C GLN A 544 3.79 48.81 0.99
N LEU A 545 5.09 48.66 1.23
CA LEU A 545 6.09 49.61 0.75
C LEU A 545 6.18 49.60 -0.78
N GLY A 546 5.94 48.45 -1.39
CA GLY A 546 5.79 48.33 -2.85
C GLY A 546 4.59 49.11 -3.37
N CYS A 547 3.45 49.02 -2.72
CA CYS A 547 2.24 49.76 -3.07
C CYS A 547 2.48 51.28 -2.97
N ASP A 548 3.08 51.72 -1.86
CA ASP A 548 3.31 53.13 -1.61
C ASP A 548 4.28 53.77 -2.65
N ASN A 549 5.37 53.03 -2.97
CA ASN A 549 6.32 53.51 -3.99
C ASN A 549 5.75 53.44 -5.42
N TYR A 550 4.95 52.43 -5.73
CA TYR A 550 4.25 52.34 -7.01
C TYR A 550 3.31 53.56 -7.20
N LYS A 551 2.50 53.87 -6.16
CA LYS A 551 1.61 55.04 -6.19
C LYS A 551 2.39 56.35 -6.35
N LYS A 552 3.49 56.53 -5.60
CA LYS A 552 4.33 57.72 -5.70
C LYS A 552 4.92 57.93 -7.10
N LEU A 553 5.38 56.86 -7.77
CA LEU A 553 5.89 56.97 -9.13
C LEU A 553 4.78 57.27 -10.13
N ASN A 554 3.56 56.77 -9.94
CA ASN A 554 2.40 57.14 -10.75
C ASN A 554 2.04 58.62 -10.61
N GLU A 555 2.05 59.18 -9.39
CA GLU A 555 1.79 60.60 -9.13
C GLU A 555 2.87 61.52 -9.75
N GLN A 556 4.10 61.01 -9.90
CA GLN A 556 5.21 61.72 -10.58
C GLN A 556 5.20 61.59 -12.09
N GLY A 557 4.24 60.89 -12.67
CA GLY A 557 4.05 60.78 -14.12
C GLY A 557 4.95 59.73 -14.81
N PHE A 558 5.55 58.85 -14.04
CA PHE A 558 6.37 57.74 -14.56
C PHE A 558 5.51 56.52 -14.93
#